data_9ece130e3b39b7529a7092c8d7cc4954
#
_entry.id   9ece130e3b39b7529a7092c8d7cc4954
#
_cell.length_a   1.000
_cell.length_b   1.000
_cell.length_c   1.000
_cell.angle_alpha   90.00
_cell.angle_beta   90.00
_cell.angle_gamma   90.00
#
_symmetry.space_group_name_H-M   'P 1'
#
loop_
_entity.id
_entity.type
_entity.pdbx_description
1 polymer ?
#
loop_
_entity_poly.entity_id
_entity_poly.type
_entity_poly.pdbx_seq_one_letter_code
_entity_poly.pdbx_strand_id
1 'polypeptide(L)'
;MTVSQAFTLAASDDATLHGLCWLPTGVPRAVVVISHGMSEYGGRYQALAGHLVAAGYAVYAHDHRGHGRYAVIPGWFAAHGGWQQVVDDLRAVVDYARTRHERPVVLFGHSMGSFIARAFMLRHGQRLAGLVLSATGYRQRYLAWLMRGVARLAARLGGADRPNPFMTALVFGSFNLGFLPARTRLDWLSRDPAQVDAYIADPLCGQHPTPQLWIDLFGGIIDMEKGEADGRALPKACPVWLQAGSRDPVSLGKFGLGQLAKRYRAAGLQDVTVTVYPGGRHEMHNETNRAQVEADLLAWLNRISA
;
A
#
# COMPACT_ATOMS: atom_id res chain seq x y z
N MET A 1 19.04 16.60 -3.55
CA MET A 1 17.80 15.84 -3.63
C MET A 1 17.91 14.85 -4.78
N THR A 2 17.55 13.58 -4.55
CA THR A 2 17.53 12.57 -5.62
C THR A 2 16.42 12.91 -6.61
N VAL A 3 16.75 13.01 -7.89
CA VAL A 3 15.80 13.35 -8.95
C VAL A 3 15.04 12.08 -9.36
N SER A 4 13.71 12.16 -9.39
CA SER A 4 12.89 11.09 -9.94
C SER A 4 12.90 11.12 -11.48
N GLN A 5 12.81 9.94 -12.07
CA GLN A 5 12.59 9.75 -13.51
C GLN A 5 11.21 9.15 -13.72
N ALA A 6 10.44 9.70 -14.64
CA ALA A 6 9.16 9.12 -15.02
C ALA A 6 9.37 7.87 -15.89
N PHE A 7 8.51 6.87 -15.71
CA PHE A 7 8.41 5.72 -16.60
C PHE A 7 6.95 5.41 -16.92
N THR A 8 6.74 4.73 -18.05
CA THR A 8 5.44 4.21 -18.46
C THR A 8 5.55 2.75 -18.83
N LEU A 9 4.51 1.99 -18.58
CA LEU A 9 4.39 0.57 -18.98
C LEU A 9 3.00 0.33 -19.55
N ALA A 10 2.88 -0.61 -20.48
CA ALA A 10 1.59 -1.13 -20.90
C ALA A 10 1.08 -2.11 -19.85
N ALA A 11 -0.17 -1.94 -19.43
CA ALA A 11 -0.91 -2.93 -18.65
C ALA A 11 -1.42 -4.07 -19.54
N SER A 12 -1.96 -5.13 -18.93
CA SER A 12 -2.47 -6.30 -19.68
C SER A 12 -3.71 -6.02 -20.52
N ASP A 13 -4.38 -4.89 -20.29
CA ASP A 13 -5.56 -4.39 -21.00
C ASP A 13 -5.27 -3.14 -21.84
N ASP A 14 -4.00 -2.98 -22.26
CA ASP A 14 -3.48 -1.86 -23.05
C ASP A 14 -3.57 -0.48 -22.38
N ALA A 15 -4.01 -0.40 -21.11
CA ALA A 15 -3.92 0.83 -20.35
C ALA A 15 -2.45 1.20 -20.09
N THR A 16 -2.15 2.50 -20.01
CA THR A 16 -0.82 2.98 -19.68
C THR A 16 -0.67 3.15 -18.18
N LEU A 17 0.29 2.45 -17.59
CA LEU A 17 0.71 2.65 -16.21
C LEU A 17 1.76 3.75 -16.17
N HIS A 18 1.59 4.70 -15.27
CA HIS A 18 2.52 5.79 -15.03
C HIS A 18 3.20 5.61 -13.68
N GLY A 19 4.48 5.93 -13.61
CA GLY A 19 5.21 5.82 -12.35
C GLY A 19 6.47 6.67 -12.33
N LEU A 20 7.10 6.69 -11.16
CA LEU A 20 8.36 7.35 -10.90
C LEU A 20 9.38 6.30 -10.45
N CYS A 21 10.63 6.47 -10.87
CA CYS A 21 11.74 5.73 -10.32
C CYS A 21 12.85 6.67 -9.83
N TRP A 22 13.55 6.24 -8.81
CA TRP A 22 14.70 6.90 -8.21
C TRP A 22 15.85 5.89 -8.21
N LEU A 23 16.95 6.26 -8.82
CA LEU A 23 18.06 5.34 -9.06
C LEU A 23 19.32 5.80 -8.33
N PRO A 24 20.06 4.88 -7.68
CA PRO A 24 21.36 5.20 -7.10
C PRO A 24 22.41 5.36 -8.19
N THR A 25 23.54 5.95 -7.83
CA THR A 25 24.73 5.93 -8.69
C THR A 25 25.31 4.51 -8.74
N GLY A 26 25.44 3.97 -9.94
CA GLY A 26 25.94 2.60 -10.15
C GLY A 26 24.89 1.50 -10.02
N VAL A 27 25.35 0.27 -9.83
CA VAL A 27 24.49 -0.92 -9.77
C VAL A 27 23.76 -0.97 -8.43
N PRO A 28 22.42 -1.05 -8.39
CA PRO A 28 21.69 -1.09 -7.13
C PRO A 28 21.90 -2.43 -6.39
N ARG A 29 21.87 -2.37 -5.05
CA ARG A 29 21.92 -3.56 -4.17
C ARG A 29 20.69 -4.45 -4.33
N ALA A 30 19.52 -3.83 -4.36
CA ALA A 30 18.24 -4.44 -4.64
C ALA A 30 17.26 -3.36 -5.14
N VAL A 31 16.07 -3.79 -5.55
CA VAL A 31 15.00 -2.89 -5.99
C VAL A 31 13.87 -2.89 -4.96
N VAL A 32 13.38 -1.72 -4.61
CA VAL A 32 12.16 -1.56 -3.79
C VAL A 32 11.03 -1.06 -4.68
N VAL A 33 9.97 -1.84 -4.81
CA VAL A 33 8.74 -1.41 -5.50
C VAL A 33 7.71 -0.99 -4.46
N ILE A 34 7.16 0.21 -4.59
CA ILE A 34 6.20 0.80 -3.66
C ILE A 34 4.79 0.72 -4.26
N SER A 35 3.86 0.13 -3.52
CA SER A 35 2.43 0.11 -3.76
C SER A 35 1.78 1.05 -2.76
N HIS A 36 1.33 2.22 -3.22
CA HIS A 36 0.83 3.33 -2.40
C HIS A 36 -0.58 3.08 -1.85
N GLY A 37 -1.02 3.92 -0.91
CA GLY A 37 -2.34 3.86 -0.29
C GLY A 37 -3.47 4.43 -1.14
N MET A 38 -4.69 4.42 -0.59
CA MET A 38 -5.86 5.01 -1.24
C MET A 38 -5.81 6.53 -1.19
N SER A 39 -6.29 7.17 -2.25
CA SER A 39 -6.40 8.63 -2.36
C SER A 39 -5.07 9.36 -2.17
N GLU A 40 -4.00 8.73 -2.61
CA GLU A 40 -2.64 9.26 -2.72
C GLU A 40 -1.98 8.75 -4.01
N TYR A 41 -0.69 8.96 -4.21
CA TYR A 41 0.04 8.57 -5.42
C TYR A 41 1.52 8.29 -5.14
N GLY A 42 2.22 7.68 -6.09
CA GLY A 42 3.62 7.28 -5.94
C GLY A 42 4.59 8.40 -5.63
N GLY A 43 4.32 9.63 -6.09
CA GLY A 43 5.18 10.80 -5.84
C GLY A 43 5.31 11.20 -4.37
N ARG A 44 4.35 10.86 -3.51
CA ARG A 44 4.42 11.13 -2.07
C ARG A 44 5.55 10.38 -1.35
N TYR A 45 6.10 9.36 -1.98
CA TYR A 45 7.20 8.57 -1.44
C TYR A 45 8.59 9.11 -1.78
N GLN A 46 8.68 10.33 -2.35
CA GLN A 46 9.94 10.99 -2.73
C GLN A 46 10.97 11.03 -1.60
N ALA A 47 10.56 11.35 -0.38
CA ALA A 47 11.46 11.43 0.77
C ALA A 47 12.02 10.04 1.15
N LEU A 48 11.14 9.04 1.29
CA LEU A 48 11.52 7.65 1.55
C LEU A 48 12.41 7.10 0.43
N ALA A 49 12.03 7.34 -0.84
CA ALA A 49 12.83 6.92 -1.99
C ALA A 49 14.22 7.53 -1.99
N GLY A 50 14.34 8.84 -1.67
CA GLY A 50 15.64 9.51 -1.56
C GLY A 50 16.54 8.87 -0.50
N HIS A 51 15.98 8.50 0.65
CA HIS A 51 16.69 7.81 1.72
C HIS A 51 17.18 6.42 1.29
N LEU A 52 16.34 5.64 0.63
CA LEU A 52 16.69 4.31 0.12
C LEU A 52 17.75 4.38 -0.99
N VAL A 53 17.64 5.36 -1.90
CA VAL A 53 18.62 5.59 -2.97
C VAL A 53 19.99 5.97 -2.41
N ALA A 54 20.03 6.82 -1.38
CA ALA A 54 21.30 7.16 -0.70
C ALA A 54 21.98 5.92 -0.09
N ALA A 55 21.19 4.89 0.27
CA ALA A 55 21.70 3.60 0.76
C ALA A 55 21.97 2.57 -0.36
N GLY A 56 21.84 2.96 -1.64
CA GLY A 56 22.16 2.12 -2.79
C GLY A 56 21.04 1.24 -3.30
N TYR A 57 19.77 1.52 -2.97
CA TYR A 57 18.60 0.82 -3.51
C TYR A 57 17.99 1.59 -4.68
N ALA A 58 17.54 0.89 -5.72
CA ALA A 58 16.66 1.47 -6.73
C ALA A 58 15.21 1.44 -6.20
N VAL A 59 14.44 2.51 -6.42
CA VAL A 59 13.06 2.61 -5.95
C VAL A 59 12.13 2.87 -7.12
N TYR A 60 11.00 2.18 -7.17
CA TYR A 60 9.94 2.34 -8.15
C TYR A 60 8.61 2.53 -7.45
N ALA A 61 7.82 3.49 -7.88
CA ALA A 61 6.44 3.67 -7.44
C ALA A 61 5.58 4.03 -8.65
N HIS A 62 4.59 3.20 -8.97
CA HIS A 62 3.58 3.54 -9.99
C HIS A 62 2.34 4.08 -9.31
N ASP A 63 1.57 4.87 -10.04
CA ASP A 63 0.24 5.29 -9.61
C ASP A 63 -0.75 4.16 -9.91
N HIS A 64 -1.49 3.72 -8.91
CA HIS A 64 -2.58 2.77 -9.11
C HIS A 64 -3.67 3.38 -9.99
N ARG A 65 -4.41 2.57 -10.72
CA ARG A 65 -5.54 3.03 -11.53
C ARG A 65 -6.44 3.94 -10.71
N GLY A 66 -6.91 5.03 -11.32
CA GLY A 66 -7.72 6.03 -10.65
C GLY A 66 -6.98 6.90 -9.64
N HIS A 67 -5.65 6.86 -9.60
CA HIS A 67 -4.81 7.65 -8.71
C HIS A 67 -3.75 8.43 -9.51
N GLY A 68 -3.22 9.49 -8.88
CA GLY A 68 -2.19 10.32 -9.49
C GLY A 68 -2.69 11.21 -10.63
N ARG A 69 -1.74 11.81 -11.33
CA ARG A 69 -1.99 12.85 -12.35
C ARG A 69 -2.74 12.34 -13.58
N TYR A 70 -2.53 11.07 -13.92
CA TYR A 70 -3.04 10.50 -15.19
C TYR A 70 -4.30 9.66 -14.99
N ALA A 71 -4.94 9.76 -13.83
CA ALA A 71 -6.22 9.12 -13.57
C ALA A 71 -7.31 9.65 -14.50
N VAL A 72 -7.86 8.80 -15.37
CA VAL A 72 -8.96 9.15 -16.26
C VAL A 72 -10.24 9.43 -15.47
N ILE A 73 -10.55 8.54 -14.52
CA ILE A 73 -11.61 8.71 -13.54
C ILE A 73 -10.97 8.59 -12.16
N PRO A 74 -10.87 9.69 -11.39
CA PRO A 74 -10.29 9.63 -10.05
C PRO A 74 -11.05 8.66 -9.14
N GLY A 75 -10.30 7.83 -8.42
CA GLY A 75 -10.88 6.84 -7.50
C GLY A 75 -11.61 5.68 -8.18
N TRP A 76 -11.22 5.28 -9.41
CA TRP A 76 -11.83 4.20 -10.15
C TRP A 76 -10.77 3.25 -10.75
N PHE A 77 -10.88 1.96 -10.48
CA PHE A 77 -9.92 0.99 -11.02
C PHE A 77 -10.30 0.55 -12.44
N ALA A 78 -11.51 0.01 -12.61
CA ALA A 78 -12.03 -0.46 -13.88
C ALA A 78 -13.54 -0.71 -13.80
N ALA A 79 -14.18 -0.88 -14.95
CA ALA A 79 -15.59 -1.27 -15.01
C ALA A 79 -15.84 -2.66 -14.43
N HIS A 80 -14.90 -3.59 -14.65
CA HIS A 80 -14.98 -4.97 -14.19
C HIS A 80 -13.58 -5.48 -13.81
N GLY A 81 -13.50 -6.29 -12.75
CA GLY A 81 -12.26 -6.95 -12.37
C GLY A 81 -11.13 -6.02 -11.91
N GLY A 82 -11.45 -4.80 -11.45
CA GLY A 82 -10.48 -3.77 -11.12
C GLY A 82 -9.47 -4.22 -10.06
N TRP A 83 -9.89 -5.02 -9.07
CA TRP A 83 -8.94 -5.60 -8.12
C TRP A 83 -7.89 -6.50 -8.77
N GLN A 84 -8.31 -7.35 -9.71
CA GLN A 84 -7.37 -8.22 -10.43
C GLN A 84 -6.40 -7.38 -11.26
N GLN A 85 -6.92 -6.36 -11.95
CA GLN A 85 -6.11 -5.50 -12.80
C GLN A 85 -5.04 -4.75 -12.00
N VAL A 86 -5.34 -4.18 -10.82
CA VAL A 86 -4.31 -3.49 -10.02
C VAL A 86 -3.24 -4.44 -9.48
N VAL A 87 -3.58 -5.72 -9.23
CA VAL A 87 -2.58 -6.74 -8.85
C VAL A 87 -1.70 -7.11 -10.06
N ASP A 88 -2.28 -7.21 -11.26
CA ASP A 88 -1.55 -7.49 -12.50
C ASP A 88 -0.70 -6.30 -12.93
N ASP A 89 -1.16 -5.06 -12.73
CA ASP A 89 -0.37 -3.84 -12.93
C ASP A 89 0.88 -3.84 -12.03
N LEU A 90 0.69 -4.15 -10.75
CA LEU A 90 1.80 -4.28 -9.81
C LEU A 90 2.80 -5.36 -10.26
N ARG A 91 2.31 -6.48 -10.82
CA ARG A 91 3.16 -7.53 -11.41
C ARG A 91 3.98 -6.98 -12.56
N ALA A 92 3.37 -6.21 -13.48
CA ALA A 92 4.08 -5.61 -14.60
C ALA A 92 5.22 -4.68 -14.11
N VAL A 93 4.97 -3.87 -13.07
CA VAL A 93 5.99 -2.98 -12.50
C VAL A 93 7.11 -3.77 -11.82
N VAL A 94 6.78 -4.81 -11.05
CA VAL A 94 7.78 -5.69 -10.42
C VAL A 94 8.64 -6.40 -11.47
N ASP A 95 8.02 -6.95 -12.52
CA ASP A 95 8.74 -7.62 -13.59
C ASP A 95 9.64 -6.66 -14.38
N TYR A 96 9.15 -5.44 -14.68
CA TYR A 96 9.93 -4.39 -15.32
C TYR A 96 11.17 -3.99 -14.50
N ALA A 97 10.98 -3.71 -13.23
CA ALA A 97 12.06 -3.30 -12.34
C ALA A 97 13.09 -4.42 -12.15
N ARG A 98 12.62 -5.68 -12.03
CA ARG A 98 13.49 -6.86 -11.92
C ARG A 98 14.33 -7.09 -13.17
N THR A 99 13.72 -7.01 -14.35
CA THR A 99 14.42 -7.20 -15.64
C THR A 99 15.43 -6.09 -15.90
N ARG A 100 15.08 -4.84 -15.55
CA ARG A 100 15.95 -3.67 -15.77
C ARG A 100 17.24 -3.72 -14.96
N HIS A 101 17.20 -4.28 -13.75
CA HIS A 101 18.34 -4.24 -12.83
C HIS A 101 18.96 -5.61 -12.58
N GLU A 102 18.28 -6.70 -12.91
CA GLU A 102 18.69 -8.09 -12.59
C GLU A 102 19.04 -8.24 -11.10
N ARG A 103 18.24 -7.62 -10.23
CA ARG A 103 18.42 -7.57 -8.78
C ARG A 103 17.19 -8.09 -8.04
N PRO A 104 17.37 -8.57 -6.79
CA PRO A 104 16.27 -8.94 -5.91
C PRO A 104 15.27 -7.80 -5.77
N VAL A 105 13.95 -8.12 -5.78
CA VAL A 105 12.89 -7.13 -5.63
C VAL A 105 12.22 -7.30 -4.28
N VAL A 106 12.13 -6.22 -3.53
CA VAL A 106 11.34 -6.10 -2.30
C VAL A 106 10.10 -5.26 -2.60
N LEU A 107 8.95 -5.77 -2.22
CA LEU A 107 7.68 -5.04 -2.35
C LEU A 107 7.34 -4.34 -1.03
N PHE A 108 7.08 -3.02 -1.10
CA PHE A 108 6.61 -2.21 0.01
C PHE A 108 5.16 -1.80 -0.27
N GLY A 109 4.20 -2.33 0.48
CA GLY A 109 2.79 -1.95 0.38
C GLY A 109 2.34 -1.13 1.58
N HIS A 110 1.69 0.03 1.34
CA HIS A 110 1.13 0.86 2.39
C HIS A 110 -0.40 0.91 2.31
N SER A 111 -1.08 0.74 3.42
CA SER A 111 -2.55 0.87 3.52
C SER A 111 -3.28 0.03 2.45
N MET A 112 -4.07 0.61 1.54
CA MET A 112 -4.65 -0.08 0.39
C MET A 112 -3.60 -0.86 -0.41
N GLY A 113 -2.43 -0.25 -0.67
CA GLY A 113 -1.32 -0.91 -1.35
C GLY A 113 -0.79 -2.12 -0.62
N SER A 114 -0.95 -2.19 0.72
CA SER A 114 -0.59 -3.38 1.48
C SER A 114 -1.54 -4.55 1.23
N PHE A 115 -2.83 -4.30 1.02
CA PHE A 115 -3.78 -5.34 0.62
C PHE A 115 -3.50 -5.84 -0.80
N ILE A 116 -3.17 -4.93 -1.73
CA ILE A 116 -2.75 -5.28 -3.10
C ILE A 116 -1.46 -6.12 -3.04
N ALA A 117 -0.48 -5.72 -2.23
CA ALA A 117 0.78 -6.44 -2.04
C ALA A 117 0.58 -7.85 -1.43
N ARG A 118 -0.38 -8.02 -0.52
CA ARG A 118 -0.76 -9.34 0.04
C ARG A 118 -1.42 -10.22 -1.01
N ALA A 119 -2.32 -9.66 -1.84
CA ALA A 119 -2.89 -10.38 -2.98
C ALA A 119 -1.82 -10.76 -4.01
N PHE A 120 -0.87 -9.86 -4.26
CA PHE A 120 0.31 -10.13 -5.09
C PHE A 120 1.15 -11.29 -4.50
N MET A 121 1.43 -11.27 -3.21
CA MET A 121 2.20 -12.33 -2.54
C MET A 121 1.57 -13.72 -2.72
N LEU A 122 0.25 -13.83 -2.64
CA LEU A 122 -0.48 -15.09 -2.85
C LEU A 122 -0.34 -15.63 -4.27
N ARG A 123 -0.17 -14.77 -5.28
CA ARG A 123 -0.15 -15.17 -6.70
C ARG A 123 1.27 -15.23 -7.28
N HIS A 124 2.13 -14.33 -6.81
CA HIS A 124 3.42 -14.05 -7.41
C HIS A 124 4.55 -13.93 -6.38
N GLY A 125 4.36 -14.45 -5.16
CA GLY A 125 5.29 -14.26 -4.04
C GLY A 125 6.70 -14.80 -4.30
N GLN A 126 6.85 -15.80 -5.17
CA GLN A 126 8.15 -16.31 -5.60
C GLN A 126 9.00 -15.29 -6.40
N ARG A 127 8.40 -14.16 -6.83
CA ARG A 127 9.12 -13.06 -7.49
C ARG A 127 9.79 -12.11 -6.50
N LEU A 128 9.45 -12.22 -5.22
CA LEU A 128 9.88 -11.29 -4.18
C LEU A 128 11.03 -11.86 -3.36
N ALA A 129 12.04 -11.03 -3.11
CA ALA A 129 13.07 -11.25 -2.11
C ALA A 129 12.58 -10.89 -0.70
N GLY A 130 11.53 -10.09 -0.59
CA GLY A 130 10.91 -9.72 0.68
C GLY A 130 9.66 -8.86 0.49
N LEU A 131 8.84 -8.78 1.53
CA LEU A 131 7.60 -8.01 1.56
C LEU A 131 7.50 -7.17 2.82
N VAL A 132 7.31 -5.85 2.65
CA VAL A 132 7.02 -4.92 3.74
C VAL A 132 5.54 -4.53 3.67
N LEU A 133 4.81 -4.71 4.74
CA LEU A 133 3.40 -4.34 4.88
C LEU A 133 3.26 -3.24 5.93
N SER A 134 3.10 -2.01 5.46
CA SER A 134 2.93 -0.81 6.28
C SER A 134 1.45 -0.52 6.48
N ALA A 135 1.01 -0.42 7.73
CA ALA A 135 -0.36 -0.06 8.11
C ALA A 135 -1.43 -0.98 7.50
N THR A 136 -1.16 -2.28 7.46
CA THR A 136 -2.07 -3.29 6.90
C THR A 136 -3.10 -3.76 7.93
N GLY A 137 -4.34 -4.01 7.49
CA GLY A 137 -5.43 -4.50 8.36
C GLY A 137 -5.47 -6.03 8.50
N TYR A 138 -6.20 -6.50 9.52
CA TYR A 138 -6.37 -7.93 9.81
C TYR A 138 -7.85 -8.26 10.15
N ARG A 139 -8.34 -9.41 9.69
CA ARG A 139 -9.72 -9.89 9.90
C ARG A 139 -10.81 -8.93 9.42
N GLN A 140 -10.58 -8.30 8.28
CA GLN A 140 -11.53 -7.34 7.74
C GLN A 140 -12.61 -7.96 6.84
N ARG A 141 -12.53 -9.26 6.50
CA ARG A 141 -13.40 -9.90 5.51
C ARG A 141 -14.91 -9.79 5.80
N TYR A 142 -15.32 -9.86 7.07
CA TYR A 142 -16.74 -9.77 7.42
C TYR A 142 -17.26 -8.33 7.27
N LEU A 143 -16.49 -7.36 7.74
CA LEU A 143 -16.77 -5.95 7.53
C LEU A 143 -16.73 -5.62 6.03
N ALA A 144 -15.73 -6.11 5.31
CA ALA A 144 -15.60 -5.94 3.87
C ALA A 144 -16.80 -6.53 3.10
N TRP A 145 -17.32 -7.68 3.54
CA TRP A 145 -18.53 -8.27 2.94
C TRP A 145 -19.74 -7.34 3.10
N LEU A 146 -19.97 -6.83 4.31
CA LEU A 146 -21.05 -5.87 4.59
C LEU A 146 -20.86 -4.59 3.76
N MET A 147 -19.68 -4.00 3.82
CA MET A 147 -19.35 -2.74 3.14
C MET A 147 -19.39 -2.86 1.61
N ARG A 148 -19.06 -4.05 1.06
CA ARG A 148 -19.26 -4.36 -0.36
C ARG A 148 -20.74 -4.32 -0.75
N GLY A 149 -21.63 -4.79 0.12
CA GLY A 149 -23.08 -4.67 -0.07
C GLY A 149 -23.55 -3.22 -0.12
N VAL A 150 -23.07 -2.40 0.82
CA VAL A 150 -23.36 -0.95 0.86
C VAL A 150 -22.81 -0.25 -0.39
N ALA A 151 -21.58 -0.57 -0.82
CA ALA A 151 -21.00 0.00 -2.04
C ALA A 151 -21.79 -0.38 -3.31
N ARG A 152 -22.29 -1.61 -3.39
CA ARG A 152 -23.18 -2.04 -4.50
C ARG A 152 -24.50 -1.26 -4.53
N LEU A 153 -25.06 -0.99 -3.36
CA LEU A 153 -26.26 -0.15 -3.27
C LEU A 153 -25.96 1.29 -3.69
N ALA A 154 -24.85 1.86 -3.21
CA ALA A 154 -24.41 3.20 -3.62
C ALA A 154 -24.17 3.30 -5.13
N ALA A 155 -23.58 2.25 -5.75
CA ALA A 155 -23.38 2.18 -7.20
C ALA A 155 -24.71 2.19 -7.98
N ARG A 156 -25.71 1.47 -7.49
CA ARG A 156 -27.06 1.42 -8.12
C ARG A 156 -27.81 2.75 -8.02
N LEU A 157 -27.63 3.49 -6.92
CA LEU A 157 -28.36 4.73 -6.67
C LEU A 157 -27.69 5.97 -7.27
N GLY A 158 -26.34 6.01 -7.28
CA GLY A 158 -25.58 7.21 -7.65
C GLY A 158 -24.60 7.06 -8.82
N GLY A 159 -24.49 5.85 -9.39
CA GLY A 159 -23.49 5.52 -10.42
C GLY A 159 -22.25 4.85 -9.84
N ALA A 160 -21.71 3.89 -10.59
CA ALA A 160 -20.58 3.07 -10.15
C ALA A 160 -19.24 3.79 -10.29
N ASP A 161 -19.13 4.70 -11.24
CA ASP A 161 -17.94 5.41 -11.70
C ASP A 161 -17.83 6.87 -11.22
N ARG A 162 -18.76 7.30 -10.38
CA ARG A 162 -18.77 8.69 -9.84
C ARG A 162 -18.20 8.73 -8.44
N PRO A 163 -17.35 9.74 -8.09
CA PRO A 163 -16.86 9.93 -6.73
C PRO A 163 -17.98 9.91 -5.69
N ASN A 164 -17.79 9.19 -4.59
CA ASN A 164 -18.83 9.04 -3.58
C ASN A 164 -18.35 9.49 -2.19
N PRO A 165 -18.61 10.77 -1.80
CA PRO A 165 -18.22 11.30 -0.50
C PRO A 165 -18.87 10.56 0.69
N PHE A 166 -20.09 10.03 0.51
CA PHE A 166 -20.77 9.27 1.56
C PHE A 166 -20.00 7.98 1.90
N MET A 167 -19.60 7.20 0.88
CA MET A 167 -18.78 6.02 1.10
C MET A 167 -17.44 6.36 1.76
N THR A 168 -16.80 7.45 1.33
CA THR A 168 -15.56 7.94 1.95
C THR A 168 -15.76 8.28 3.42
N ALA A 169 -16.83 9.01 3.76
CA ALA A 169 -17.14 9.36 5.14
C ALA A 169 -17.48 8.12 6.00
N LEU A 170 -18.19 7.15 5.42
CA LEU A 170 -18.56 5.91 6.11
C LEU A 170 -17.32 5.07 6.46
N VAL A 171 -16.34 4.98 5.57
CA VAL A 171 -15.11 4.19 5.79
C VAL A 171 -14.10 4.94 6.65
N PHE A 172 -13.79 6.19 6.32
CA PHE A 172 -12.71 6.94 6.98
C PHE A 172 -13.19 7.83 8.13
N GLY A 173 -14.50 8.12 8.22
CA GLY A 173 -15.04 9.07 9.20
C GLY A 173 -14.78 8.70 10.66
N SER A 174 -14.70 7.40 10.95
CA SER A 174 -14.38 6.91 12.30
C SER A 174 -12.89 6.94 12.66
N PHE A 175 -12.00 7.02 11.67
CA PHE A 175 -10.55 6.89 11.90
C PHE A 175 -9.99 8.02 12.76
N ASN A 176 -10.60 9.20 12.69
CA ASN A 176 -10.16 10.37 13.46
C ASN A 176 -10.73 10.43 14.89
N LEU A 177 -11.70 9.57 15.25
CA LEU A 177 -12.34 9.59 16.57
C LEU A 177 -11.34 9.37 17.72
N GLY A 178 -10.31 8.55 17.49
CA GLY A 178 -9.25 8.29 18.48
C GLY A 178 -8.29 9.47 18.70
N PHE A 179 -8.44 10.58 17.96
CA PHE A 179 -7.55 11.73 17.97
C PHE A 179 -8.24 13.04 18.35
N LEU A 180 -9.44 12.97 18.91
CA LEU A 180 -10.19 14.14 19.38
C LEU A 180 -9.59 14.71 20.69
N PRO A 181 -9.54 16.07 20.84
CA PRO A 181 -9.89 17.09 19.85
C PRO A 181 -8.89 17.13 18.70
N ALA A 182 -9.38 17.03 17.47
CA ALA A 182 -8.55 16.96 16.28
C ALA A 182 -8.41 18.34 15.62
N ARG A 183 -7.25 18.65 15.06
CA ARG A 183 -6.97 19.86 14.30
C ARG A 183 -7.64 19.82 12.91
N THR A 184 -7.61 18.65 12.27
CA THR A 184 -8.19 18.39 10.95
C THR A 184 -8.96 17.06 10.93
N ARG A 185 -9.65 16.78 9.83
CA ARG A 185 -10.31 15.47 9.61
C ARG A 185 -9.34 14.34 9.27
N LEU A 186 -8.05 14.65 9.09
CA LEU A 186 -7.02 13.71 8.62
C LEU A 186 -5.87 13.56 9.61
N ASP A 187 -6.03 14.01 10.84
CA ASP A 187 -4.99 13.88 11.87
C ASP A 187 -4.63 12.41 12.16
N TRP A 188 -5.50 11.46 11.82
CA TRP A 188 -5.21 10.04 11.91
C TRP A 188 -4.06 9.56 11.01
N LEU A 189 -3.66 10.36 9.98
CA LEU A 189 -2.57 10.02 9.07
C LEU A 189 -1.20 10.10 9.75
N SER A 190 -0.91 11.21 10.45
CA SER A 190 0.39 11.44 11.08
C SER A 190 0.29 12.38 12.27
N ARG A 191 1.25 12.28 13.21
CA ARG A 191 1.46 13.27 14.28
C ARG A 191 2.15 14.54 13.77
N ASP A 192 2.82 14.48 12.62
CA ASP A 192 3.47 15.63 12.00
C ASP A 192 2.42 16.50 11.29
N PRO A 193 2.07 17.71 11.82
CA PRO A 193 1.07 18.56 11.21
C PRO A 193 1.45 19.00 9.79
N ALA A 194 2.74 19.16 9.50
CA ALA A 194 3.20 19.59 8.18
C ALA A 194 2.92 18.51 7.12
N GLN A 195 3.02 17.23 7.48
CA GLN A 195 2.68 16.12 6.57
C GLN A 195 1.17 16.02 6.31
N VAL A 196 0.36 16.25 7.34
CA VAL A 196 -1.10 16.30 7.19
C VAL A 196 -1.52 17.49 6.33
N ASP A 197 -0.93 18.66 6.55
CA ASP A 197 -1.23 19.88 5.76
C ASP A 197 -0.77 19.72 4.30
N ALA A 198 0.39 19.11 4.06
CA ALA A 198 0.86 18.79 2.72
C ALA A 198 -0.10 17.84 1.98
N TYR A 199 -0.63 16.81 2.67
CA TYR A 199 -1.64 15.92 2.09
C TYR A 199 -2.94 16.67 1.74
N ILE A 200 -3.41 17.56 2.62
CA ILE A 200 -4.64 18.35 2.40
C ILE A 200 -4.48 19.34 1.24
N ALA A 201 -3.29 19.92 1.10
CA ALA A 201 -3.01 20.91 0.06
C ALA A 201 -2.74 20.28 -1.32
N ASP A 202 -2.43 18.99 -1.38
CA ASP A 202 -2.11 18.31 -2.65
C ASP A 202 -3.40 17.91 -3.40
N PRO A 203 -3.64 18.48 -4.61
CA PRO A 203 -4.85 18.18 -5.39
C PRO A 203 -4.94 16.72 -5.88
N LEU A 204 -3.83 15.97 -5.83
CA LEU A 204 -3.80 14.54 -6.18
C LEU A 204 -4.11 13.63 -4.98
N CYS A 205 -4.29 14.22 -3.79
CA CYS A 205 -4.60 13.50 -2.55
C CYS A 205 -6.05 13.76 -2.10
N GLY A 206 -6.57 12.88 -1.25
CA GLY A 206 -7.87 13.07 -0.62
C GLY A 206 -9.08 12.90 -1.54
N GLN A 207 -8.91 12.38 -2.75
CA GLN A 207 -9.99 12.14 -3.70
C GLN A 207 -10.98 11.12 -3.13
N HIS A 208 -12.25 11.30 -3.44
CA HIS A 208 -13.30 10.37 -3.06
C HIS A 208 -13.35 9.19 -4.02
N PRO A 209 -13.06 7.95 -3.57
CA PRO A 209 -13.19 6.77 -4.40
C PRO A 209 -14.62 6.54 -4.87
N THR A 210 -14.75 5.95 -6.06
CA THR A 210 -16.03 5.58 -6.63
C THR A 210 -16.61 4.34 -5.93
N PRO A 211 -17.93 4.11 -5.99
CA PRO A 211 -18.53 2.88 -5.48
C PRO A 211 -17.93 1.62 -6.10
N GLN A 212 -17.53 1.66 -7.39
CA GLN A 212 -16.89 0.51 -8.03
C GLN A 212 -15.52 0.19 -7.42
N LEU A 213 -14.69 1.20 -7.12
CA LEU A 213 -13.41 0.95 -6.43
C LEU A 213 -13.64 0.29 -5.07
N TRP A 214 -14.63 0.75 -4.29
CA TRP A 214 -14.97 0.13 -3.01
C TRP A 214 -15.45 -1.32 -3.17
N ILE A 215 -16.25 -1.63 -4.21
CA ILE A 215 -16.69 -3.00 -4.53
C ILE A 215 -15.48 -3.89 -4.82
N ASP A 216 -14.54 -3.39 -5.62
CA ASP A 216 -13.32 -4.09 -6.01
C ASP A 216 -12.39 -4.31 -4.82
N LEU A 217 -12.13 -3.27 -4.02
CA LEU A 217 -11.28 -3.36 -2.83
C LEU A 217 -11.84 -4.33 -1.79
N PHE A 218 -13.11 -4.19 -1.43
CA PHE A 218 -13.72 -5.09 -0.44
C PHE A 218 -13.81 -6.52 -0.95
N GLY A 219 -14.09 -6.71 -2.25
CA GLY A 219 -14.02 -8.02 -2.89
C GLY A 219 -12.63 -8.63 -2.81
N GLY A 220 -11.62 -7.83 -3.14
CA GLY A 220 -10.23 -8.23 -3.08
C GLY A 220 -9.76 -8.59 -1.67
N ILE A 221 -10.14 -7.81 -0.65
CA ILE A 221 -9.85 -8.12 0.77
C ILE A 221 -10.46 -9.46 1.18
N ILE A 222 -11.71 -9.72 0.78
CA ILE A 222 -12.38 -10.99 1.09
C ILE A 222 -11.61 -12.17 0.49
N ASP A 223 -11.25 -12.09 -0.78
CA ASP A 223 -10.59 -13.18 -1.50
C ASP A 223 -9.13 -13.35 -1.05
N MET A 224 -8.43 -12.26 -0.78
CA MET A 224 -7.08 -12.28 -0.20
C MET A 224 -7.07 -12.95 1.17
N GLU A 225 -7.96 -12.57 2.10
CA GLU A 225 -8.01 -13.19 3.43
C GLU A 225 -8.43 -14.67 3.39
N LYS A 226 -9.23 -15.10 2.41
CA LYS A 226 -9.51 -16.51 2.17
C LYS A 226 -8.26 -17.26 1.71
N GLY A 227 -7.53 -16.72 0.74
CA GLY A 227 -6.28 -17.30 0.26
C GLY A 227 -5.21 -17.43 1.34
N GLU A 228 -5.09 -16.43 2.21
CA GLU A 228 -4.20 -16.48 3.37
C GLU A 228 -4.64 -17.50 4.43
N ALA A 229 -5.94 -17.68 4.61
CA ALA A 229 -6.46 -18.69 5.52
C ALA A 229 -6.22 -20.13 5.03
N ASP A 230 -6.26 -20.35 3.72
CA ASP A 230 -5.84 -21.59 3.07
C ASP A 230 -4.31 -21.83 3.27
N GLY A 231 -3.52 -20.78 3.15
CA GLY A 231 -2.07 -20.80 3.40
C GLY A 231 -1.22 -21.52 2.36
N ARG A 232 -1.82 -22.29 1.41
CA ARG A 232 -1.08 -23.07 0.42
C ARG A 232 -0.26 -22.22 -0.54
N ALA A 233 -0.82 -21.09 -0.96
CA ALA A 233 -0.20 -20.15 -1.90
C ALA A 233 0.83 -19.20 -1.27
N LEU A 234 0.98 -19.20 0.05
CA LEU A 234 1.93 -18.33 0.73
C LEU A 234 3.37 -18.79 0.48
N PRO A 235 4.29 -17.89 0.05
CA PRO A 235 5.70 -18.21 -0.22
C PRO A 235 6.46 -18.37 1.12
N LYS A 236 6.72 -19.59 1.54
CA LYS A 236 7.23 -19.91 2.88
C LYS A 236 8.60 -19.29 3.19
N ALA A 237 9.44 -19.13 2.17
CA ALA A 237 10.79 -18.58 2.29
C ALA A 237 10.84 -17.04 2.13
N CYS A 238 9.76 -16.38 1.70
CA CYS A 238 9.75 -14.93 1.53
C CYS A 238 9.70 -14.22 2.89
N PRO A 239 10.72 -13.43 3.26
CA PRO A 239 10.68 -12.63 4.47
C PRO A 239 9.55 -11.61 4.41
N VAL A 240 8.79 -11.48 5.50
CA VAL A 240 7.69 -10.50 5.62
C VAL A 240 7.92 -9.62 6.85
N TRP A 241 7.90 -8.31 6.64
CA TRP A 241 7.92 -7.34 7.72
C TRP A 241 6.59 -6.59 7.81
N LEU A 242 5.93 -6.72 8.96
CA LEU A 242 4.71 -6.01 9.31
C LEU A 242 5.05 -4.80 10.17
N GLN A 243 4.67 -3.59 9.74
CA GLN A 243 4.92 -2.40 10.53
C GLN A 243 3.70 -1.47 10.58
N ALA A 244 3.49 -0.81 11.72
CA ALA A 244 2.45 0.22 11.89
C ALA A 244 2.69 1.09 13.12
N GLY A 245 1.99 2.20 13.19
CA GLY A 245 1.85 2.96 14.42
C GLY A 245 0.94 2.26 15.43
N SER A 246 1.23 2.43 16.73
CA SER A 246 0.39 1.82 17.79
C SER A 246 -1.02 2.42 17.86
N ARG A 247 -1.23 3.58 17.24
CA ARG A 247 -2.52 4.28 17.17
C ARG A 247 -3.13 4.28 15.76
N ASP A 248 -2.58 3.49 14.84
CA ASP A 248 -3.13 3.35 13.50
C ASP A 248 -4.51 2.66 13.53
N PRO A 249 -5.58 3.32 13.04
CA PRO A 249 -6.93 2.77 13.08
C PRO A 249 -7.15 1.61 12.10
N VAL A 250 -6.31 1.48 11.04
CA VAL A 250 -6.44 0.43 10.02
C VAL A 250 -5.83 -0.87 10.50
N SER A 251 -4.62 -0.80 11.04
CA SER A 251 -3.87 -1.99 11.47
C SER A 251 -4.26 -2.51 12.84
N LEU A 252 -4.96 -1.71 13.66
CA LEU A 252 -5.22 -1.97 15.07
C LEU A 252 -3.92 -2.22 15.87
N GLY A 253 -2.81 -1.62 15.43
CA GLY A 253 -1.51 -1.63 16.10
C GLY A 253 -1.01 -3.04 16.42
N LYS A 254 -0.51 -3.22 17.66
CA LYS A 254 0.08 -4.49 18.10
C LYS A 254 -0.87 -5.68 18.00
N PHE A 255 -2.16 -5.47 18.26
CA PHE A 255 -3.14 -6.56 18.25
C PHE A 255 -3.34 -7.09 16.82
N GLY A 256 -3.66 -6.22 15.87
CA GLY A 256 -3.94 -6.64 14.48
C GLY A 256 -2.72 -7.24 13.79
N LEU A 257 -1.56 -6.56 13.87
CA LEU A 257 -0.32 -7.07 13.26
C LEU A 257 0.16 -8.37 13.93
N GLY A 258 0.02 -8.50 15.26
CA GLY A 258 0.38 -9.71 15.97
C GLY A 258 -0.46 -10.93 15.53
N GLN A 259 -1.77 -10.72 15.29
CA GLN A 259 -2.66 -11.77 14.80
C GLN A 259 -2.33 -12.16 13.35
N LEU A 260 -2.01 -11.20 12.49
CA LEU A 260 -1.58 -11.48 11.12
C LEU A 260 -0.27 -12.25 11.09
N ALA A 261 0.71 -11.83 11.90
CA ALA A 261 1.99 -12.54 12.04
C ALA A 261 1.79 -13.98 12.54
N LYS A 262 0.92 -14.20 13.54
CA LYS A 262 0.56 -15.52 14.01
C LYS A 262 -0.01 -16.40 12.88
N ARG A 263 -0.90 -15.84 12.05
CA ARG A 263 -1.45 -16.54 10.87
C ARG A 263 -0.35 -16.94 9.90
N TYR A 264 0.53 -16.00 9.52
CA TYR A 264 1.60 -16.26 8.57
C TYR A 264 2.57 -17.34 9.07
N ARG A 265 2.99 -17.27 10.36
CA ARG A 265 3.83 -18.30 10.96
C ARG A 265 3.13 -19.65 11.01
N ALA A 266 1.85 -19.70 11.38
CA ALA A 266 1.06 -20.94 11.37
C ALA A 266 0.89 -21.53 9.96
N ALA A 267 0.88 -20.68 8.93
CA ALA A 267 0.88 -21.09 7.53
C ALA A 267 2.27 -21.51 7.03
N GLY A 268 3.31 -21.43 7.85
CA GLY A 268 4.67 -21.91 7.56
C GLY A 268 5.63 -20.85 7.00
N LEU A 269 5.32 -19.55 7.05
CA LEU A 269 6.30 -18.52 6.72
C LEU A 269 7.42 -18.52 7.77
N GLN A 270 8.66 -18.60 7.30
CA GLN A 270 9.85 -18.80 8.15
C GLN A 270 10.34 -17.52 8.80
N ASP A 271 10.21 -16.37 8.10
CA ASP A 271 10.69 -15.07 8.56
C ASP A 271 9.55 -14.06 8.55
N VAL A 272 8.96 -13.80 9.72
CA VAL A 272 7.92 -12.80 9.93
C VAL A 272 8.33 -11.86 11.05
N THR A 273 8.73 -10.65 10.71
CA THR A 273 9.09 -9.57 11.63
C THR A 273 7.87 -8.68 11.90
N VAL A 274 7.73 -8.18 13.12
CA VAL A 274 6.66 -7.24 13.50
C VAL A 274 7.25 -6.07 14.26
N THR A 275 7.00 -4.85 13.80
CA THR A 275 7.38 -3.62 14.50
C THR A 275 6.15 -2.72 14.67
N VAL A 276 5.90 -2.29 15.92
CA VAL A 276 4.83 -1.35 16.23
C VAL A 276 5.45 -0.13 16.91
N TYR A 277 5.33 1.02 16.27
CA TYR A 277 5.94 2.27 16.73
C TYR A 277 5.02 2.97 17.73
N PRO A 278 5.50 3.22 18.98
CA PRO A 278 4.69 3.84 20.02
C PRO A 278 4.19 5.23 19.62
N GLY A 279 2.90 5.49 19.83
CA GLY A 279 2.24 6.75 19.48
C GLY A 279 2.07 7.01 18.00
N GLY A 280 2.76 6.29 17.12
CA GLY A 280 2.66 6.45 15.67
C GLY A 280 1.24 6.23 15.16
N ARG A 281 0.90 6.94 14.09
CA ARG A 281 -0.40 6.88 13.41
C ARG A 281 -0.29 6.06 12.11
N HIS A 282 -1.01 6.40 11.08
CA HIS A 282 -1.14 5.59 9.87
C HIS A 282 0.08 5.61 8.95
N GLU A 283 0.60 6.79 8.63
CA GLU A 283 1.70 6.98 7.66
C GLU A 283 3.07 7.01 8.35
N MET A 284 3.62 5.84 8.72
CA MET A 284 4.87 5.77 9.46
C MET A 284 6.08 6.39 8.74
N HIS A 285 6.09 6.38 7.40
CA HIS A 285 7.11 7.03 6.57
C HIS A 285 7.01 8.57 6.56
N ASN A 286 5.90 9.12 7.03
CA ASN A 286 5.62 10.55 7.19
C ASN A 286 5.41 10.95 8.67
N GLU A 287 5.81 10.10 9.61
CA GLU A 287 5.65 10.35 11.04
C GLU A 287 6.77 11.21 11.63
N THR A 288 6.55 11.75 12.84
CA THR A 288 7.55 12.53 13.57
C THR A 288 8.83 11.73 13.86
N ASN A 289 8.74 10.41 13.95
CA ASN A 289 9.87 9.49 14.12
C ASN A 289 10.23 8.75 12.82
N ARG A 290 9.96 9.33 11.64
CA ARG A 290 10.27 8.69 10.34
C ARG A 290 11.73 8.27 10.20
N ALA A 291 12.67 9.01 10.78
CA ALA A 291 14.09 8.65 10.73
C ALA A 291 14.36 7.26 11.36
N GLN A 292 13.69 6.92 12.46
CA GLN A 292 13.77 5.58 13.06
C GLN A 292 13.14 4.54 12.12
N VAL A 293 11.97 4.82 11.55
CA VAL A 293 11.28 3.90 10.63
C VAL A 293 12.13 3.60 9.40
N GLU A 294 12.78 4.62 8.85
CA GLU A 294 13.70 4.52 7.71
C GLU A 294 14.96 3.72 8.06
N ALA A 295 15.53 3.94 9.24
CA ALA A 295 16.68 3.18 9.71
C ALA A 295 16.34 1.69 9.92
N ASP A 296 15.19 1.40 10.53
CA ASP A 296 14.70 0.03 10.70
C ASP A 296 14.43 -0.66 9.36
N LEU A 297 13.87 0.09 8.39
CA LEU A 297 13.66 -0.41 7.02
C LEU A 297 14.99 -0.76 6.35
N LEU A 298 15.98 0.11 6.43
CA LEU A 298 17.30 -0.14 5.87
C LEU A 298 17.98 -1.34 6.54
N ALA A 299 17.90 -1.46 7.86
CA ALA A 299 18.45 -2.59 8.58
C ALA A 299 17.82 -3.92 8.12
N TRP A 300 16.49 -3.93 7.96
CA TRP A 300 15.77 -5.10 7.46
C TRP A 300 16.12 -5.41 6.00
N LEU A 301 16.14 -4.41 5.12
CA LEU A 301 16.53 -4.57 3.71
C LEU A 301 17.97 -5.11 3.58
N ASN A 302 18.92 -4.56 4.34
CA ASN A 302 20.32 -5.03 4.34
C ASN A 302 20.42 -6.49 4.74
N ARG A 303 19.63 -6.95 5.71
CA ARG A 303 19.62 -8.34 6.17
C ARG A 303 19.15 -9.32 5.09
N ILE A 304 18.15 -8.94 4.28
CA ILE A 304 17.56 -9.84 3.29
C ILE A 304 18.19 -9.71 1.89
N SER A 305 19.06 -8.70 1.68
CA SER A 305 19.77 -8.46 0.42
C SER A 305 21.25 -8.82 0.48
N ALA A 306 21.70 -9.38 1.60
CA ALA A 306 23.10 -9.78 1.84
C ALA A 306 23.48 -11.09 1.09
#